data_a9d8673b5c7d7787cb17dfd9930bcdd6
#
_entry.id   a9d8673b5c7d7787cb17dfd9930bcdd6
#
_cell.length_a   1.000
_cell.length_b   1.000
_cell.length_c   1.000
_cell.angle_alpha   90.00
_cell.angle_beta   90.00
_cell.angle_gamma   90.00
#
_symmetry.space_group_name_H-M   'P 1'
#
loop_
_entity.id
_entity.type
_entity.pdbx_description
1 polymer ?
#
loop_
_entity_poly.entity_id
_entity_poly.type
_entity_poly.pdbx_seq_one_letter_code
_entity_poly.pdbx_strand_id
1 'polypeptide(L)'
;MMYKGYEGIAEFDEDAHIFSGEVLGLKDVITFQGESVSELEQAFHDSVDDYLEWCSEDGVDPEKPYSGKMLLRFDPNLHRRVAAAEKKKKMSVNKFMEKAAEDELMQG
;
A
#
# COMPACT_ATOMS: atom_id res chain seq x y z
N MET A 1 -2.52 11.93 2.08
CA MET A 1 -1.19 12.56 2.33
C MET A 1 -0.09 11.63 1.86
N MET A 2 0.93 12.20 1.25
CA MET A 2 2.08 11.42 0.76
C MET A 2 3.38 11.96 1.36
N TYR A 3 4.28 11.06 1.74
CA TYR A 3 5.59 11.42 2.24
C TYR A 3 6.57 10.28 2.01
N LYS A 4 7.67 10.54 1.34
CA LYS A 4 8.71 9.55 1.00
C LYS A 4 8.17 8.27 0.37
N GLY A 5 7.11 8.39 -0.44
CA GLY A 5 6.48 7.26 -1.10
C GLY A 5 5.42 6.53 -0.27
N TYR A 6 5.20 6.94 0.97
CA TYR A 6 4.18 6.38 1.84
C TYR A 6 2.92 7.24 1.83
N GLU A 7 1.76 6.60 1.84
CA GLU A 7 0.47 7.27 1.88
C GLU A 7 -0.14 7.17 3.27
N GLY A 8 -0.65 8.29 3.77
CA GLY A 8 -1.42 8.33 5.00
C GLY A 8 -2.85 8.72 4.72
N ILE A 9 -3.77 8.11 5.45
CA ILE A 9 -5.19 8.51 5.48
C ILE A 9 -5.54 8.95 6.89
N ALA A 10 -6.49 9.86 7.01
CA ALA A 10 -6.92 10.36 8.31
C ALA A 10 -8.41 10.64 8.32
N GLU A 11 -9.00 10.51 9.51
CA GLU A 11 -10.40 10.81 9.78
C GLU A 11 -10.48 11.77 10.96
N PHE A 12 -11.51 12.61 10.96
CA PHE A 12 -11.79 13.48 12.08
C PHE A 12 -12.70 12.74 13.08
N ASP A 13 -12.24 12.67 14.32
CA ASP A 13 -13.03 12.13 15.42
C ASP A 13 -13.77 13.29 16.12
N GLU A 14 -15.07 13.37 15.91
CA GLU A 14 -15.90 14.43 16.45
C GLU A 14 -15.96 14.41 17.99
N ASP A 15 -15.94 13.23 18.60
CA ASP A 15 -16.03 13.08 20.06
C ASP A 15 -14.76 13.55 20.75
N ALA A 16 -13.61 13.20 20.20
CA ALA A 16 -12.32 13.57 20.76
C ALA A 16 -11.77 14.91 20.24
N HIS A 17 -12.39 15.49 19.20
CA HIS A 17 -11.93 16.69 18.51
C HIS A 17 -10.49 16.54 18.02
N ILE A 18 -10.16 15.39 17.44
CA ILE A 18 -8.82 15.08 16.99
C ILE A 18 -8.87 14.38 15.62
N PHE A 19 -7.86 14.62 14.81
CA PHE A 19 -7.66 13.84 13.59
C PHE A 19 -6.83 12.61 13.92
N SER A 20 -7.24 11.46 13.43
CA SER A 20 -6.56 10.20 13.63
C SER A 20 -6.28 9.56 12.28
N GLY A 21 -5.06 9.10 12.07
CA GLY A 21 -4.65 8.58 10.78
C GLY A 21 -3.81 7.32 10.88
N GLU A 22 -3.58 6.73 9.71
CA GLU A 22 -2.85 5.48 9.57
C GLU A 22 -2.01 5.51 8.30
N VAL A 23 -0.81 4.94 8.36
CA VAL A 23 0.05 4.76 7.19
C VAL A 23 -0.38 3.50 6.46
N LEU A 24 -0.74 3.63 5.18
CA LEU A 24 -1.25 2.53 4.38
C LEU A 24 -0.15 1.60 3.87
N GLY A 25 -0.52 0.36 3.64
CA GLY A 25 0.31 -0.61 2.92
C GLY A 25 1.43 -1.26 3.71
N LEU A 26 1.46 -1.08 5.03
CA LEU A 26 2.44 -1.72 5.89
C LEU A 26 1.79 -2.88 6.66
N LYS A 27 2.57 -3.91 6.97
CA LYS A 27 2.10 -5.02 7.82
C LYS A 27 1.82 -4.54 9.22
N ASP A 28 2.71 -3.71 9.75
CA ASP A 28 2.56 -3.13 11.06
C ASP A 28 1.59 -1.95 10.98
N VAL A 29 0.74 -1.81 11.99
CA VAL A 29 -0.19 -0.69 12.06
C VAL A 29 0.58 0.50 12.64
N ILE A 30 0.77 1.52 11.80
CA ILE A 30 1.42 2.76 12.21
C ILE A 30 0.37 3.86 12.17
N THR A 31 0.08 4.43 13.33
CA THR A 31 -0.92 5.48 13.48
C THR A 31 -0.28 6.81 13.85
N PHE A 32 -1.00 7.88 13.55
CA PHE A 32 -0.59 9.24 13.90
C PHE A 32 -1.84 10.06 14.17
N GLN A 33 -1.71 11.14 14.92
CA GLN A 33 -2.85 11.99 15.25
C GLN A 33 -2.40 13.43 15.45
N GLY A 34 -3.37 14.35 15.38
CA GLY A 34 -3.12 15.77 15.58
C GLY A 34 -4.43 16.52 15.78
N GLU A 35 -4.37 17.66 16.45
CA GLU A 35 -5.53 18.51 16.69
C GLU A 35 -5.78 19.51 15.57
N SER A 36 -4.80 19.68 14.67
CA SER A 36 -4.91 20.51 13.49
C SER A 36 -4.34 19.79 12.27
N VAL A 37 -4.61 20.31 11.08
CA VAL A 37 -4.06 19.74 9.83
C VAL A 37 -2.53 19.79 9.87
N SER A 38 -1.93 20.90 10.33
CA SER A 38 -0.47 21.02 10.43
C SER A 38 0.13 20.00 11.38
N GLU A 39 -0.48 19.81 12.54
CA GLU A 39 -0.03 18.82 13.52
C GLU A 39 -0.17 17.39 12.96
N LEU A 40 -1.26 17.12 12.26
CA LEU A 40 -1.51 15.83 11.65
C LEU A 40 -0.46 15.51 10.60
N GLU A 41 -0.15 16.46 9.72
CA GLU A 41 0.89 16.28 8.70
C GLU A 41 2.26 16.04 9.31
N GLN A 42 2.61 16.81 10.34
CA GLN A 42 3.88 16.65 11.04
C GLN A 42 3.95 15.28 11.72
N ALA A 43 2.88 14.85 12.37
CA ALA A 43 2.79 13.54 13.01
C ALA A 43 2.93 12.40 12.00
N PHE A 44 2.34 12.57 10.82
CA PHE A 44 2.50 11.62 9.72
C PHE A 44 3.96 11.52 9.28
N HIS A 45 4.61 12.65 9.03
CA HIS A 45 6.01 12.69 8.62
C HIS A 45 6.91 12.04 9.68
N ASP A 46 6.70 12.38 10.95
CA ASP A 46 7.47 11.82 12.06
C ASP A 46 7.29 10.30 12.16
N SER A 47 6.07 9.82 11.96
CA SER A 47 5.78 8.38 11.99
C SER A 47 6.50 7.62 10.88
N VAL A 48 6.54 8.18 9.68
CA VAL A 48 7.26 7.58 8.55
C VAL A 48 8.77 7.59 8.83
N ASP A 49 9.29 8.71 9.29
CA ASP A 49 10.72 8.85 9.60
C ASP A 49 11.16 7.88 10.71
N ASP A 50 10.34 7.75 11.75
CA ASP A 50 10.59 6.81 12.86
C ASP A 50 10.60 5.36 12.36
N TYR A 51 9.66 5.00 11.50
CA TYR A 51 9.60 3.68 10.89
C TYR A 51 10.87 3.38 10.08
N LEU A 52 11.30 4.33 9.24
CA LEU A 52 12.51 4.16 8.43
C LEU A 52 13.77 4.06 9.28
N GLU A 53 13.85 4.85 10.36
CA GLU A 53 14.96 4.82 11.30
C GLU A 53 15.02 3.46 12.01
N TRP A 54 13.87 2.97 12.49
CA TRP A 54 13.78 1.66 13.11
C TRP A 54 14.25 0.54 12.18
N CYS A 55 13.81 0.56 10.91
CA CYS A 55 14.25 -0.41 9.90
C CYS A 55 15.77 -0.37 9.71
N SER A 56 16.35 0.83 9.66
CA SER A 56 17.78 1.02 9.49
C SER A 56 18.57 0.47 10.69
N GLU A 57 18.11 0.73 11.91
CA GLU A 57 18.75 0.25 13.14
C GLU A 57 18.71 -1.26 13.27
N ASP A 58 17.61 -1.89 12.90
CA ASP A 58 17.43 -3.34 12.99
C ASP A 58 17.95 -4.09 11.76
N GLY A 59 18.48 -3.39 10.76
CA GLY A 59 18.97 -4.02 9.54
C GLY A 59 17.87 -4.65 8.70
N VAL A 60 16.65 -4.16 8.82
CA VAL A 60 15.47 -4.63 8.09
C VAL A 60 15.20 -3.69 6.93
N ASP A 61 14.94 -4.22 5.74
CA ASP A 61 14.52 -3.40 4.61
C ASP A 61 13.12 -2.85 4.85
N PRO A 62 12.92 -1.53 4.71
CA PRO A 62 11.58 -0.96 4.89
C PRO A 62 10.61 -1.44 3.81
N GLU A 63 9.38 -1.72 4.22
CA GLU A 63 8.31 -2.06 3.28
C GLU A 63 7.95 -0.82 2.47
N LYS A 64 7.76 -1.02 1.17
CA LYS A 64 7.28 0.02 0.26
C LYS A 64 5.89 -0.39 -0.19
N PRO A 65 4.84 0.38 0.16
CA PRO A 65 3.45 -0.02 -0.10
C PRO A 65 3.16 -0.31 -1.57
N TYR A 66 3.80 0.41 -2.47
CA TYR A 66 3.55 0.27 -3.91
C TYR A 66 4.84 -0.07 -4.64
N SER A 67 5.47 -1.20 -4.26
CA SER A 67 6.75 -1.64 -4.81
C SER A 67 6.67 -2.29 -6.19
N GLY A 68 5.46 -2.56 -6.66
CA GLY A 68 5.24 -3.35 -7.87
C GLY A 68 5.18 -4.84 -7.61
N LYS A 69 5.35 -5.25 -6.36
CA LYS A 69 5.26 -6.66 -5.96
C LYS A 69 3.96 -6.88 -5.19
N MET A 70 3.25 -7.93 -5.57
CA MET A 70 1.99 -8.27 -4.92
C MET A 70 1.82 -9.79 -4.91
N LEU A 71 1.39 -10.33 -3.77
CA LEU A 71 1.05 -11.74 -3.66
C LEU A 71 -0.46 -11.88 -3.81
N LEU A 72 -0.89 -12.65 -4.81
CA LEU A 72 -2.31 -12.92 -5.06
C LEU A 72 -2.59 -14.39 -4.85
N ARG A 73 -3.75 -14.67 -4.26
CA ARG A 73 -4.26 -16.03 -4.13
C ARG A 73 -5.44 -16.20 -5.07
N PHE A 74 -5.38 -17.23 -5.89
CA PHE A 74 -6.45 -17.57 -6.82
C PHE A 74 -7.15 -18.85 -6.42
N ASP A 75 -8.41 -18.97 -6.79
CA ASP A 75 -9.06 -20.25 -6.90
C ASP A 75 -8.22 -21.14 -7.82
N PRO A 76 -7.98 -22.43 -7.48
CA PRO A 76 -7.16 -23.30 -8.31
C PRO A 76 -7.60 -23.40 -9.77
N ASN A 77 -8.91 -23.39 -10.03
CA ASN A 77 -9.44 -23.41 -11.39
C ASN A 77 -9.08 -22.13 -12.16
N LEU A 78 -9.19 -20.98 -11.51
CA LEU A 78 -8.82 -19.72 -12.13
C LEU A 78 -7.31 -19.64 -12.40
N HIS A 79 -6.49 -20.12 -11.47
CA HIS A 79 -5.05 -20.17 -11.64
C HIS A 79 -4.67 -21.01 -12.87
N ARG A 80 -5.30 -22.18 -13.02
CA ARG A 80 -5.06 -23.06 -14.18
C ARG A 80 -5.46 -22.38 -15.50
N ARG A 81 -6.57 -21.65 -15.51
CA ARG A 81 -7.04 -20.92 -16.69
C ARG A 81 -6.09 -19.77 -17.07
N VAL A 82 -5.58 -19.06 -16.09
CA VAL A 82 -4.59 -17.99 -16.29
C VAL A 82 -3.30 -18.56 -16.87
N ALA A 83 -2.82 -19.69 -16.32
CA ALA A 83 -1.62 -20.36 -16.81
C ALA A 83 -1.80 -20.87 -18.25
N ALA A 84 -2.98 -21.38 -18.59
CA ALA A 84 -3.31 -21.81 -19.96
C ALA A 84 -3.32 -20.63 -20.92
N ALA A 85 -3.85 -19.48 -20.51
CA ALA A 85 -3.87 -18.26 -21.31
C ALA A 85 -2.46 -17.75 -21.58
N GLU A 86 -1.55 -17.86 -20.59
CA GLU A 86 -0.15 -17.52 -20.74
C GLU A 86 0.49 -18.28 -21.91
N LYS A 87 0.29 -19.60 -21.94
CA LYS A 87 0.81 -20.45 -23.01
C LYS A 87 0.24 -20.09 -24.38
N LYS A 88 -1.06 -19.87 -24.47
CA LYS A 88 -1.74 -19.52 -25.71
C LYS A 88 -1.33 -18.18 -26.27
N LYS A 89 -1.17 -17.18 -25.41
CA LYS A 89 -0.84 -15.80 -25.80
C LYS A 89 0.65 -15.51 -25.78
N LYS A 90 1.47 -16.48 -25.39
CA LYS A 90 2.92 -16.33 -25.23
C LYS A 90 3.27 -15.13 -24.34
N MET A 91 2.53 -15.00 -23.26
CA MET A 91 2.59 -13.87 -22.34
C MET A 91 2.79 -14.40 -20.92
N SER A 92 3.68 -13.80 -20.13
CA SER A 92 3.88 -14.20 -18.74
C SER A 92 2.62 -13.93 -17.90
N VAL A 93 2.47 -14.66 -16.79
CA VAL A 93 1.35 -14.45 -15.86
C VAL A 93 1.33 -13.02 -15.35
N ASN A 94 2.50 -12.47 -15.00
CA ASN A 94 2.59 -11.08 -14.56
C ASN A 94 2.11 -10.11 -15.63
N LYS A 95 2.52 -10.31 -16.88
CA LYS A 95 2.10 -9.46 -17.98
C LYS A 95 0.61 -9.57 -18.27
N PHE A 96 0.06 -10.78 -18.18
CA PHE A 96 -1.38 -11.03 -18.32
C PHE A 96 -2.16 -10.27 -17.23
N MET A 97 -1.70 -10.33 -15.98
CA MET A 97 -2.36 -9.66 -14.86
C MET A 97 -2.26 -8.14 -14.96
N GLU A 98 -1.11 -7.60 -15.39
CA GLU A 98 -0.96 -6.16 -15.63
C GLU A 98 -1.97 -5.67 -16.66
N LYS A 99 -2.08 -6.39 -17.77
CA LYS A 99 -3.00 -6.03 -18.84
C LYS A 99 -4.45 -6.09 -18.36
N ALA A 100 -4.83 -7.14 -17.63
CA ALA A 100 -6.17 -7.28 -17.08
C ALA A 100 -6.50 -6.14 -16.12
N ALA A 101 -5.57 -5.76 -15.26
CA ALA A 101 -5.76 -4.66 -14.31
C ALA A 101 -5.91 -3.32 -15.03
N GLU A 102 -5.07 -3.06 -16.04
CA GLU A 102 -5.14 -1.84 -16.85
C GLU A 102 -6.48 -1.75 -17.59
N ASP A 103 -6.93 -2.85 -18.21
CA ASP A 103 -8.19 -2.89 -18.95
C ASP A 103 -9.38 -2.61 -18.02
N GLU A 104 -9.40 -3.18 -16.82
CA GLU A 104 -10.47 -2.97 -15.85
C GLU A 104 -10.49 -1.52 -15.35
N LEU A 105 -9.34 -0.93 -15.09
CA LEU A 105 -9.24 0.46 -14.66
C LEU A 105 -9.69 1.44 -15.73
N MET A 106 -9.45 1.12 -17.01
CA MET A 106 -9.89 1.95 -18.14
C MET A 106 -11.40 1.92 -18.32
N GLN A 107 -12.07 0.85 -17.92
CA GLN A 107 -13.52 0.70 -17.99
C GLN A 107 -14.24 1.34 -16.81
N GLY A 108 -13.55 1.48 -15.71
CA GLY A 108 -14.09 2.04 -14.47
C GLY A 108 -13.95 3.53 -14.40
#